data_0c38208ef4d8dcabc5c605a6d8de40e0
#
_entry.id   0c38208ef4d8dcabc5c605a6d8de40e0
#
_cell.length_a   1.000
_cell.length_b   1.000
_cell.length_c   1.000
_cell.angle_alpha   90.00
_cell.angle_beta   90.00
_cell.angle_gamma   90.00
#
_symmetry.space_group_name_H-M   'P 1'
#
loop_
_entity.id
_entity.type
_entity.pdbx_description
1 polymer ?
#
loop_
_entity_poly.entity_id
_entity_poly.type
_entity_poly.pdbx_seq_one_letter_code
_entity_poly.pdbx_strand_id
1 'polypeptide(L)'
;FDEKIVPLMVEENRLVTEYGKLKASAKIEFDGQILNLAEIARICECQDRQKRKAASEAKYAWYESHESRFDEIYDRMVRVRTEMAHMLGYKDYVELGYYRMNRLDYNREMVAGYRKQILDYVTPLACRIYDRQKERVGYDRLEYYDLAYQFDSGNPIPKGSAEDLVEAAVNMYHEMSPETAEFIDMMKNDELWDLIARPNKEMGGYETEIPEYKSQFIFSNFNGTS
;
A
#
# COMPACT_ATOMS: atom_id res chain seq x y z
N PHE A 1 24.86 -11.58 8.33
CA PHE A 1 25.37 -10.44 7.53
C PHE A 1 26.80 -10.72 7.07
N ASP A 2 27.12 -10.44 5.84
CA ASP A 2 28.47 -10.59 5.28
C ASP A 2 28.77 -9.32 4.46
N GLU A 3 29.90 -8.67 4.73
CA GLU A 3 30.27 -7.39 4.10
C GLU A 3 30.37 -7.49 2.57
N LYS A 4 30.65 -8.68 2.03
CA LYS A 4 30.74 -8.90 0.59
C LYS A 4 29.45 -8.58 -0.19
N ILE A 5 28.28 -8.62 0.46
CA ILE A 5 26.98 -8.29 -0.19
C ILE A 5 26.60 -6.81 -0.08
N VAL A 6 27.36 -5.98 0.66
CA VAL A 6 27.04 -4.56 0.86
C VAL A 6 26.83 -3.80 -0.45
N PRO A 7 27.65 -3.95 -1.50
CA PRO A 7 27.41 -3.26 -2.77
C PRO A 7 26.06 -3.63 -3.41
N LEU A 8 25.65 -4.90 -3.30
CA LEU A 8 24.36 -5.37 -3.82
C LEU A 8 23.20 -4.84 -2.98
N MET A 9 23.35 -4.70 -1.66
CA MET A 9 22.34 -4.07 -0.79
C MET A 9 22.16 -2.59 -1.13
N VAL A 10 23.24 -1.87 -1.44
CA VAL A 10 23.17 -0.47 -1.89
C VAL A 10 22.40 -0.38 -3.22
N GLU A 11 22.70 -1.27 -4.17
CA GLU A 11 21.98 -1.31 -5.46
C GLU A 11 20.49 -1.69 -5.25
N GLU A 12 20.19 -2.65 -4.38
CA GLU A 12 18.82 -3.00 -4.02
C GLU A 12 18.05 -1.78 -3.49
N ASN A 13 18.63 -1.04 -2.53
CA ASN A 13 18.01 0.16 -1.97
C ASN A 13 17.81 1.26 -3.03
N ARG A 14 18.76 1.39 -3.97
CA ARG A 14 18.63 2.31 -5.09
C ARG A 14 17.43 1.94 -5.98
N LEU A 15 17.24 0.66 -6.28
CA LEU A 15 16.11 0.16 -7.07
C LEU A 15 14.77 0.34 -6.35
N VAL A 16 14.72 0.11 -5.03
CA VAL A 16 13.53 0.39 -4.21
C VAL A 16 13.16 1.87 -4.28
N THR A 17 14.16 2.75 -4.12
CA THR A 17 13.96 4.20 -4.22
C THR A 17 13.48 4.61 -5.61
N GLU A 18 14.02 4.01 -6.66
CA GLU A 18 13.65 4.28 -8.05
C GLU A 18 12.21 3.86 -8.34
N TYR A 19 11.79 2.70 -7.85
CA TYR A 19 10.40 2.23 -7.92
C TYR A 19 9.44 3.19 -7.22
N GLY A 20 9.77 3.61 -5.99
CA GLY A 20 8.96 4.58 -5.24
C GLY A 20 8.85 5.93 -5.95
N LYS A 21 9.97 6.46 -6.46
CA LYS A 21 9.99 7.71 -7.24
C LYS A 21 9.17 7.63 -8.52
N LEU A 22 9.22 6.50 -9.23
CA LEU A 22 8.40 6.29 -10.42
C LEU A 22 6.92 6.38 -10.08
N LYS A 23 6.46 5.69 -9.05
CA LYS A 23 5.06 5.77 -8.58
C LYS A 23 4.66 7.16 -8.11
N ALA A 24 5.52 7.82 -7.35
CA ALA A 24 5.29 9.17 -6.83
C ALA A 24 5.20 10.22 -7.94
N SER A 25 5.85 9.98 -9.09
CA SER A 25 5.83 10.87 -10.24
C SER A 25 4.55 10.80 -11.08
N ALA A 26 3.60 9.93 -10.72
CA ALA A 26 2.39 9.72 -11.51
C ALA A 26 1.60 11.01 -11.71
N LYS A 27 1.28 11.28 -12.97
CA LYS A 27 0.45 12.39 -13.44
C LYS A 27 -0.60 11.84 -14.39
N ILE A 28 -1.81 11.69 -13.88
CA ILE A 28 -2.94 11.10 -14.59
C ILE A 28 -3.92 12.22 -14.90
N GLU A 29 -4.11 12.52 -16.17
CA GLU A 29 -5.11 13.50 -16.60
C GLU A 29 -6.50 12.88 -16.53
N PHE A 30 -7.38 13.47 -15.72
CA PHE A 30 -8.76 13.00 -15.57
C PHE A 30 -9.70 14.15 -15.20
N ASP A 31 -10.81 14.31 -15.93
CA ASP A 31 -11.81 15.38 -15.73
C ASP A 31 -11.17 16.79 -15.67
N GLY A 32 -10.16 17.06 -16.51
CA GLY A 32 -9.46 18.36 -16.57
C GLY A 32 -8.52 18.63 -15.40
N GLN A 33 -8.23 17.62 -14.58
CA GLN A 33 -7.28 17.67 -13.47
C GLN A 33 -6.10 16.75 -13.71
N ILE A 34 -4.96 17.06 -13.10
CA ILE A 34 -3.80 16.16 -13.04
C ILE A 34 -3.77 15.56 -11.65
N LEU A 35 -3.95 14.24 -11.57
CA LEU A 35 -4.07 13.48 -10.33
C LEU A 35 -2.87 12.54 -10.16
N ASN A 36 -2.47 12.29 -8.92
CA ASN A 36 -1.58 11.21 -8.56
C ASN A 36 -2.33 9.88 -8.35
N LEU A 37 -1.60 8.80 -8.05
CA LEU A 37 -2.20 7.46 -7.86
C LEU A 37 -3.17 7.37 -6.67
N ALA A 38 -2.94 8.14 -5.60
CA ALA A 38 -3.83 8.16 -4.43
C ALA A 38 -5.11 8.96 -4.72
N GLU A 39 -4.99 10.06 -5.43
CA GLU A 39 -6.12 10.91 -5.79
C GLU A 39 -7.06 10.24 -6.81
N ILE A 40 -6.51 9.59 -7.86
CA ILE A 40 -7.34 8.84 -8.82
C ILE A 40 -8.01 7.63 -8.17
N ALA A 41 -7.40 7.00 -7.17
CA ALA A 41 -7.99 5.87 -6.43
C ALA A 41 -9.31 6.24 -5.77
N ARG A 42 -9.45 7.46 -5.22
CA ARG A 42 -10.71 7.98 -4.69
C ARG A 42 -11.82 7.98 -5.73
N ILE A 43 -11.50 8.37 -6.98
CA ILE A 43 -12.49 8.39 -8.06
C ILE A 43 -12.87 6.96 -8.48
N CYS A 44 -11.95 6.01 -8.39
CA CYS A 44 -12.22 4.59 -8.64
C CYS A 44 -13.22 3.97 -7.64
N GLU A 45 -13.61 4.67 -6.59
CA GLU A 45 -14.62 4.25 -5.61
C GLU A 45 -15.94 5.05 -5.72
N CYS A 46 -16.05 6.01 -6.64
CA CYS A 46 -17.21 6.87 -6.76
C CYS A 46 -18.48 6.09 -7.16
N GLN A 47 -19.65 6.65 -6.86
CA GLN A 47 -20.96 6.05 -7.12
C GLN A 47 -21.28 5.91 -8.62
N ASP A 48 -20.83 6.86 -9.44
CA ASP A 48 -21.01 6.81 -10.89
C ASP A 48 -20.13 5.71 -11.51
N ARG A 49 -20.78 4.63 -11.99
CA ARG A 49 -20.11 3.47 -12.58
C ARG A 49 -19.28 3.79 -13.81
N GLN A 50 -19.75 4.71 -14.67
CA GLN A 50 -19.02 5.08 -15.89
C GLN A 50 -17.78 5.91 -15.55
N LYS A 51 -17.93 6.83 -14.60
CA LYS A 51 -16.81 7.62 -14.09
C LYS A 51 -15.77 6.74 -13.39
N ARG A 52 -16.22 5.78 -12.57
CA ARG A 52 -15.37 4.78 -11.89
C ARG A 52 -14.58 3.93 -12.89
N LYS A 53 -15.26 3.45 -13.96
CA LYS A 53 -14.62 2.74 -15.06
C LYS A 53 -13.55 3.59 -15.73
N ALA A 54 -13.91 4.79 -16.16
CA ALA A 54 -12.99 5.70 -16.86
C ALA A 54 -11.76 6.07 -15.99
N ALA A 55 -11.96 6.31 -14.69
CA ALA A 55 -10.87 6.56 -13.75
C ALA A 55 -9.94 5.34 -13.61
N SER A 56 -10.50 4.14 -13.54
CA SER A 56 -9.73 2.90 -13.48
C SER A 56 -8.94 2.68 -14.76
N GLU A 57 -9.53 2.90 -15.92
CA GLU A 57 -8.85 2.82 -17.22
C GLU A 57 -7.72 3.83 -17.33
N ALA A 58 -7.93 5.09 -16.93
CA ALA A 58 -6.89 6.11 -16.91
C ALA A 58 -5.72 5.74 -15.98
N LYS A 59 -6.03 5.21 -14.79
CA LYS A 59 -5.02 4.71 -13.85
C LYS A 59 -4.18 3.59 -14.45
N TYR A 60 -4.81 2.59 -15.08
CA TYR A 60 -4.09 1.45 -15.65
C TYR A 60 -3.34 1.84 -16.94
N ALA A 61 -3.86 2.77 -17.74
CA ALA A 61 -3.14 3.31 -18.89
C ALA A 61 -1.83 4.01 -18.49
N TRP A 62 -1.81 4.67 -17.33
CA TRP A 62 -0.56 5.22 -16.78
C TRP A 62 0.46 4.11 -16.47
N TYR A 63 0.05 2.99 -15.83
CA TYR A 63 0.94 1.85 -15.59
C TYR A 63 1.44 1.22 -16.90
N GLU A 64 0.55 1.02 -17.86
CA GLU A 64 0.88 0.47 -19.19
C GLU A 64 1.91 1.35 -19.91
N SER A 65 1.76 2.67 -19.85
CA SER A 65 2.73 3.60 -20.45
C SER A 65 4.13 3.58 -19.80
N HIS A 66 4.25 3.01 -18.60
CA HIS A 66 5.49 2.88 -17.84
C HIS A 66 5.93 1.41 -17.65
N GLU A 67 5.26 0.46 -18.31
CA GLU A 67 5.47 -0.99 -18.16
C GLU A 67 6.96 -1.36 -18.29
N SER A 68 7.60 -0.96 -19.39
CA SER A 68 9.02 -1.26 -19.63
C SER A 68 9.94 -0.80 -18.49
N ARG A 69 9.61 0.31 -17.84
CA ARG A 69 10.40 0.82 -16.72
C ARG A 69 10.18 0.03 -15.44
N PHE A 70 8.94 -0.37 -15.17
CA PHE A 70 8.64 -1.28 -14.06
C PHE A 70 9.33 -2.63 -14.25
N ASP A 71 9.27 -3.20 -15.44
CA ASP A 71 9.90 -4.47 -15.79
C ASP A 71 11.42 -4.41 -15.62
N GLU A 72 12.06 -3.34 -16.10
CA GLU A 72 13.51 -3.15 -15.93
C GLU A 72 13.90 -3.12 -14.43
N ILE A 73 13.19 -2.34 -13.61
CA ILE A 73 13.46 -2.25 -12.17
C ILE A 73 13.26 -3.61 -11.52
N TYR A 74 12.17 -4.31 -11.86
CA TYR A 74 11.87 -5.62 -11.30
C TYR A 74 12.91 -6.68 -11.68
N ASP A 75 13.30 -6.76 -12.95
CA ASP A 75 14.30 -7.70 -13.43
C ASP A 75 15.66 -7.47 -12.75
N ARG A 76 16.08 -6.20 -12.64
CA ARG A 76 17.31 -5.85 -11.91
C ARG A 76 17.22 -6.23 -10.43
N MET A 77 16.07 -6.00 -9.78
CA MET A 77 15.84 -6.39 -8.39
C MET A 77 15.99 -7.91 -8.21
N VAL A 78 15.40 -8.71 -9.11
CA VAL A 78 15.53 -10.17 -9.10
C VAL A 78 16.98 -10.60 -9.25
N ARG A 79 17.73 -10.00 -10.18
CA ARG A 79 19.16 -10.31 -10.38
C ARG A 79 20.00 -9.99 -9.15
N VAL A 80 19.88 -8.79 -8.60
CA VAL A 80 20.62 -8.36 -7.41
C VAL A 80 20.34 -9.28 -6.22
N ARG A 81 19.08 -9.62 -5.98
CA ARG A 81 18.68 -10.52 -4.89
C ARG A 81 19.18 -11.94 -5.09
N THR A 82 19.12 -12.44 -6.31
CA THR A 82 19.65 -13.76 -6.66
C THR A 82 21.15 -13.82 -6.47
N GLU A 83 21.88 -12.80 -6.90
CA GLU A 83 23.33 -12.70 -6.72
C GLU A 83 23.71 -12.66 -5.23
N MET A 84 23.02 -11.85 -4.41
CA MET A 84 23.21 -11.86 -2.96
C MET A 84 23.04 -13.26 -2.36
N ALA A 85 21.98 -13.98 -2.76
CA ALA A 85 21.74 -15.34 -2.29
C ALA A 85 22.88 -16.29 -2.65
N HIS A 86 23.32 -16.28 -3.90
CA HIS A 86 24.45 -17.12 -4.35
C HIS A 86 25.75 -16.79 -3.64
N MET A 87 26.07 -15.50 -3.43
CA MET A 87 27.26 -15.08 -2.69
C MET A 87 27.26 -15.57 -1.24
N LEU A 88 26.08 -15.72 -0.65
CA LEU A 88 25.90 -16.24 0.71
C LEU A 88 25.76 -17.78 0.76
N GLY A 89 25.83 -18.47 -0.37
CA GLY A 89 25.78 -19.93 -0.46
C GLY A 89 24.36 -20.53 -0.53
N TYR A 90 23.33 -19.70 -0.74
CA TYR A 90 21.98 -20.18 -0.96
C TYR A 90 21.75 -20.56 -2.44
N LYS A 91 20.86 -21.51 -2.66
CA LYS A 91 20.48 -21.95 -4.01
C LYS A 91 19.70 -20.88 -4.78
N ASP A 92 18.84 -20.18 -4.08
CA ASP A 92 17.98 -19.11 -4.61
C ASP A 92 17.69 -18.07 -3.51
N TYR A 93 17.01 -16.97 -3.86
CA TYR A 93 16.71 -15.92 -2.90
C TYR A 93 15.60 -16.28 -1.90
N VAL A 94 14.84 -17.35 -2.10
CA VAL A 94 13.64 -17.63 -1.29
C VAL A 94 14.00 -17.80 0.18
N GLU A 95 15.00 -18.63 0.49
CA GLU A 95 15.41 -18.88 1.88
C GLU A 95 16.03 -17.61 2.51
N LEU A 96 16.95 -16.96 1.81
CA LEU A 96 17.52 -15.69 2.26
C LEU A 96 16.44 -14.63 2.47
N GLY A 97 15.44 -14.58 1.60
CA GLY A 97 14.30 -13.66 1.71
C GLY A 97 13.49 -13.89 2.98
N TYR A 98 13.28 -15.15 3.38
CA TYR A 98 12.62 -15.47 4.66
C TYR A 98 13.41 -14.92 5.84
N TYR A 99 14.72 -15.15 5.90
CA TYR A 99 15.57 -14.61 6.96
C TYR A 99 15.58 -13.08 6.99
N ARG A 100 15.69 -12.43 5.84
CA ARG A 100 15.67 -10.97 5.75
C ARG A 100 14.33 -10.34 6.14
N MET A 101 13.24 -11.10 6.09
CA MET A 101 11.91 -10.69 6.57
C MET A 101 11.63 -11.15 8.02
N ASN A 102 12.67 -11.61 8.76
CA ASN A 102 12.54 -12.14 10.12
C ASN A 102 11.53 -13.31 10.24
N ARG A 103 11.36 -14.08 9.18
CA ARG A 103 10.47 -15.25 9.15
C ARG A 103 11.26 -16.49 9.54
N LEU A 104 11.42 -16.69 10.84
CA LEU A 104 12.31 -17.71 11.41
C LEU A 104 11.56 -19.00 11.83
N ASP A 105 10.26 -18.90 12.11
CA ASP A 105 9.47 -19.99 12.67
C ASP A 105 8.75 -20.85 11.62
N TYR A 106 8.83 -20.48 10.34
CA TYR A 106 8.16 -21.19 9.24
C TYR A 106 8.96 -21.10 7.94
N ASN A 107 8.77 -22.08 7.08
CA ASN A 107 9.48 -22.21 5.81
C ASN A 107 8.53 -22.15 4.60
N ARG A 108 9.09 -22.29 3.39
CA ARG A 108 8.34 -22.21 2.13
C ARG A 108 7.28 -23.31 1.97
N GLU A 109 7.53 -24.51 2.53
CA GLU A 109 6.61 -25.64 2.48
C GLU A 109 5.39 -25.38 3.36
N MET A 110 5.60 -24.85 4.57
CA MET A 110 4.49 -24.43 5.45
C MET A 110 3.66 -23.33 4.82
N VAL A 111 4.30 -22.36 4.16
CA VAL A 111 3.60 -21.29 3.42
C VAL A 111 2.88 -21.84 2.20
N ALA A 112 3.39 -22.85 1.52
CA ALA A 112 2.67 -23.52 0.45
C ALA A 112 1.39 -24.21 0.96
N GLY A 113 1.46 -24.86 2.12
CA GLY A 113 0.30 -25.43 2.82
C GLY A 113 -0.73 -24.35 3.19
N TYR A 114 -0.28 -23.21 3.72
CA TYR A 114 -1.14 -22.08 4.04
C TYR A 114 -1.84 -21.52 2.78
N ARG A 115 -1.11 -21.32 1.69
CA ARG A 115 -1.70 -20.87 0.41
C ARG A 115 -2.75 -21.85 -0.12
N LYS A 116 -2.50 -23.16 0.04
CA LYS A 116 -3.50 -24.18 -0.33
C LYS A 116 -4.78 -24.01 0.48
N GLN A 117 -4.69 -23.80 1.80
CA GLN A 117 -5.87 -23.55 2.63
C GLN A 117 -6.62 -22.28 2.22
N ILE A 118 -5.90 -21.20 1.88
CA ILE A 118 -6.53 -19.99 1.32
C ILE A 118 -7.31 -20.32 0.06
N LEU A 119 -6.72 -21.06 -0.87
CA LEU A 119 -7.38 -21.45 -2.12
C LEU A 119 -8.62 -22.32 -1.86
N ASP A 120 -8.52 -23.28 -0.94
CA ASP A 120 -9.58 -24.25 -0.69
C ASP A 120 -10.75 -23.67 0.13
N TYR A 121 -10.49 -22.73 1.05
CA TYR A 121 -11.48 -22.25 2.03
C TYR A 121 -11.78 -20.75 1.92
N VAL A 122 -10.75 -19.91 1.78
CA VAL A 122 -10.95 -18.45 1.80
C VAL A 122 -11.43 -17.96 0.44
N THR A 123 -10.88 -18.47 -0.66
CA THR A 123 -11.29 -18.06 -2.01
C THR A 123 -12.79 -18.32 -2.28
N PRO A 124 -13.36 -19.50 -1.96
CA PRO A 124 -14.81 -19.72 -2.08
C PRO A 124 -15.65 -18.79 -1.21
N LEU A 125 -15.16 -18.42 -0.02
CA LEU A 125 -15.82 -17.44 0.83
C LEU A 125 -15.80 -16.05 0.21
N ALA A 126 -14.65 -15.62 -0.31
CA ALA A 126 -14.51 -14.34 -1.01
C ALA A 126 -15.46 -14.26 -2.24
N CYS A 127 -15.58 -15.33 -3.03
CA CYS A 127 -16.53 -15.39 -4.13
C CYS A 127 -17.97 -15.15 -3.65
N ARG A 128 -18.39 -15.78 -2.55
CA ARG A 128 -19.74 -15.53 -1.97
C ARG A 128 -19.92 -14.10 -1.47
N ILE A 129 -18.87 -13.45 -0.98
CA ILE A 129 -18.93 -12.04 -0.57
C ILE A 129 -19.11 -11.15 -1.81
N TYR A 130 -18.40 -11.43 -2.91
CA TYR A 130 -18.58 -10.71 -4.18
C TYR A 130 -19.96 -10.95 -4.79
N ASP A 131 -20.54 -12.14 -4.70
CA ASP A 131 -21.92 -12.40 -5.14
C ASP A 131 -22.92 -11.54 -4.34
N ARG A 132 -22.77 -11.47 -3.01
CA ARG A 132 -23.59 -10.59 -2.18
C ARG A 132 -23.38 -9.10 -2.48
N GLN A 133 -22.15 -8.68 -2.77
CA GLN A 133 -21.85 -7.32 -3.21
C GLN A 133 -22.57 -7.01 -4.52
N LYS A 134 -22.47 -7.90 -5.51
CA LYS A 134 -23.14 -7.80 -6.79
C LYS A 134 -24.66 -7.59 -6.63
N GLU A 135 -25.31 -8.41 -5.81
CA GLU A 135 -26.73 -8.31 -5.49
C GLU A 135 -27.05 -6.96 -4.81
N ARG A 136 -26.24 -6.55 -3.83
CA ARG A 136 -26.42 -5.32 -3.07
C ARG A 136 -26.34 -4.05 -3.92
N VAL A 137 -25.43 -4.03 -4.91
CA VAL A 137 -25.27 -2.89 -5.83
C VAL A 137 -26.12 -3.00 -7.10
N GLY A 138 -26.91 -4.09 -7.23
CA GLY A 138 -27.87 -4.28 -8.33
C GLY A 138 -27.21 -4.52 -9.70
N TYR A 139 -26.03 -5.14 -9.75
CA TYR A 139 -25.34 -5.42 -11.00
C TYR A 139 -25.48 -6.89 -11.41
N ASP A 140 -25.61 -7.15 -12.72
CA ASP A 140 -25.60 -8.52 -13.27
C ASP A 140 -24.21 -9.14 -13.12
N ARG A 141 -23.16 -8.33 -13.25
CA ARG A 141 -21.77 -8.75 -13.12
C ARG A 141 -20.92 -7.61 -12.50
N LEU A 142 -20.03 -7.98 -11.58
CA LEU A 142 -18.97 -7.10 -11.11
C LEU A 142 -17.79 -7.17 -12.09
N GLU A 143 -17.30 -6.02 -12.49
CA GLU A 143 -16.07 -5.84 -13.22
C GLU A 143 -14.96 -5.40 -12.25
N TYR A 144 -13.69 -5.42 -12.68
CA TYR A 144 -12.56 -5.07 -11.83
C TYR A 144 -12.67 -3.66 -11.21
N TYR A 145 -13.29 -2.73 -11.91
CA TYR A 145 -13.56 -1.37 -11.43
C TYR A 145 -14.76 -1.25 -10.48
N ASP A 146 -15.49 -2.34 -10.25
CA ASP A 146 -16.61 -2.37 -9.31
C ASP A 146 -16.21 -2.93 -7.94
N LEU A 147 -15.05 -3.60 -7.82
CA LEU A 147 -14.69 -4.35 -6.61
C LEU A 147 -14.54 -3.46 -5.38
N ALA A 148 -14.08 -2.23 -5.55
CA ALA A 148 -13.96 -1.26 -4.46
C ALA A 148 -15.30 -0.57 -4.09
N TYR A 149 -16.34 -0.68 -4.92
CA TYR A 149 -17.65 -0.06 -4.69
C TYR A 149 -18.58 -1.01 -3.94
N GLN A 150 -18.85 -0.73 -2.66
CA GLN A 150 -19.50 -1.67 -1.75
C GLN A 150 -21.00 -1.48 -1.61
N PHE A 151 -21.51 -0.26 -1.72
CA PHE A 151 -22.91 0.07 -1.44
C PHE A 151 -23.49 1.01 -2.51
N ASP A 152 -24.74 0.80 -2.88
CA ASP A 152 -25.45 1.64 -3.85
C ASP A 152 -25.62 3.10 -3.37
N SER A 153 -25.67 3.30 -2.05
CA SER A 153 -25.65 4.63 -1.43
C SER A 153 -24.29 5.32 -1.44
N GLY A 154 -23.26 4.67 -1.94
CA GLY A 154 -21.84 5.07 -1.84
C GLY A 154 -21.10 4.37 -0.70
N ASN A 155 -19.78 4.28 -0.81
CA ASN A 155 -18.95 3.76 0.26
C ASN A 155 -18.99 4.64 1.51
N PRO A 156 -18.79 4.09 2.71
CA PRO A 156 -18.55 4.89 3.91
C PRO A 156 -17.40 5.86 3.68
N ILE A 157 -17.54 7.07 4.14
CA ILE A 157 -16.48 8.08 4.14
C ILE A 157 -16.32 8.66 5.54
N PRO A 158 -15.11 9.00 5.97
CA PRO A 158 -14.89 9.72 7.22
C PRO A 158 -15.67 11.05 7.24
N LYS A 159 -16.14 11.45 8.41
CA LYS A 159 -16.81 12.74 8.59
C LYS A 159 -15.80 13.79 9.03
N GLY A 160 -15.77 14.91 8.35
CA GLY A 160 -14.89 16.04 8.65
C GLY A 160 -13.68 16.15 7.71
N SER A 161 -12.91 17.17 7.90
CA SER A 161 -11.62 17.39 7.23
C SER A 161 -10.53 16.47 7.79
N ALA A 162 -9.36 16.45 7.17
CA ALA A 162 -8.23 15.71 7.70
C ALA A 162 -7.81 16.22 9.09
N GLU A 163 -7.90 17.53 9.30
CA GLU A 163 -7.63 18.18 10.59
C GLU A 163 -8.63 17.75 11.65
N ASP A 164 -9.94 17.71 11.32
CA ASP A 164 -10.99 17.21 12.23
C ASP A 164 -10.74 15.76 12.67
N LEU A 165 -10.26 14.92 11.74
CA LEU A 165 -9.94 13.52 12.03
C LEU A 165 -8.72 13.38 12.93
N VAL A 166 -7.69 14.20 12.73
CA VAL A 166 -6.52 14.23 13.60
C VAL A 166 -6.92 14.71 15.01
N GLU A 167 -7.75 15.75 15.11
CA GLU A 167 -8.22 16.25 16.40
C GLU A 167 -9.08 15.20 17.12
N ALA A 168 -9.97 14.51 16.41
CA ALA A 168 -10.72 13.40 16.96
C ALA A 168 -9.82 12.28 17.48
N ALA A 169 -8.76 11.93 16.73
CA ALA A 169 -7.79 10.93 17.16
C ALA A 169 -7.04 11.38 18.43
N VAL A 170 -6.57 12.64 18.50
CA VAL A 170 -5.93 13.19 19.68
C VAL A 170 -6.85 13.09 20.89
N ASN A 171 -8.12 13.47 20.75
CA ASN A 171 -9.11 13.38 21.83
C ASN A 171 -9.33 11.93 22.30
N MET A 172 -9.40 10.96 21.39
CA MET A 172 -9.50 9.54 21.75
C MET A 172 -8.29 9.06 22.56
N TYR A 173 -7.07 9.45 22.18
CA TYR A 173 -5.86 9.10 22.93
C TYR A 173 -5.84 9.74 24.33
N HIS A 174 -6.35 10.97 24.48
CA HIS A 174 -6.51 11.63 25.79
C HIS A 174 -7.54 10.92 26.68
N GLU A 175 -8.61 10.37 26.10
CA GLU A 175 -9.61 9.61 26.86
C GLU A 175 -9.12 8.23 27.29
N MET A 176 -8.13 7.65 26.60
CA MET A 176 -7.63 6.30 26.88
C MET A 176 -6.80 6.24 28.17
N SER A 177 -5.77 7.07 28.31
CA SER A 177 -4.93 7.18 29.50
C SER A 177 -4.03 8.42 29.47
N PRO A 178 -3.45 8.84 30.63
CA PRO A 178 -2.45 9.89 30.66
C PRO A 178 -1.22 9.60 29.79
N GLU A 179 -0.77 8.35 29.74
CA GLU A 179 0.41 7.93 28.98
C GLU A 179 0.17 8.05 27.46
N THR A 180 -1.03 7.67 27.00
CA THR A 180 -1.40 7.81 25.58
C THR A 180 -1.62 9.27 25.21
N ALA A 181 -2.12 10.09 26.13
CA ALA A 181 -2.24 11.54 25.96
C ALA A 181 -0.86 12.19 25.77
N GLU A 182 0.10 11.91 26.66
CA GLU A 182 1.47 12.41 26.55
C GLU A 182 2.11 11.99 25.21
N PHE A 183 1.92 10.75 24.80
CA PHE A 183 2.46 10.23 23.54
C PHE A 183 1.89 10.95 22.32
N ILE A 184 0.56 11.10 22.22
CA ILE A 184 -0.05 11.73 21.04
C ILE A 184 0.24 13.23 20.99
N ASP A 185 0.35 13.89 22.14
CA ASP A 185 0.74 15.31 22.23
C ASP A 185 2.18 15.51 21.73
N MET A 186 3.10 14.61 22.09
CA MET A 186 4.47 14.61 21.54
C MET A 186 4.42 14.45 20.02
N MET A 187 3.73 13.45 19.51
CA MET A 187 3.59 13.19 18.08
C MET A 187 3.08 14.41 17.30
N LYS A 188 2.08 15.11 17.87
CA LYS A 188 1.48 16.30 17.28
C LYS A 188 2.40 17.52 17.34
N ASN A 189 3.01 17.78 18.49
CA ASN A 189 3.84 18.98 18.73
C ASN A 189 5.16 18.92 17.96
N ASP A 190 5.70 17.73 17.77
CA ASP A 190 6.96 17.49 17.06
C ASP A 190 6.74 17.17 15.57
N GLU A 191 5.49 17.28 15.08
CA GLU A 191 5.11 17.02 13.66
C GLU A 191 5.56 15.63 13.16
N LEU A 192 5.40 14.60 13.98
CA LEU A 192 5.89 13.24 13.72
C LEU A 192 4.95 12.42 12.81
N TRP A 193 4.24 13.08 11.92
CA TRP A 193 3.44 12.45 10.89
C TRP A 193 3.31 13.29 9.62
N ASP A 194 3.11 12.58 8.49
CA ASP A 194 2.76 13.14 7.20
C ASP A 194 1.59 12.34 6.62
N LEU A 195 0.35 12.81 6.83
CA LEU A 195 -0.86 12.01 6.68
C LEU A 195 -1.57 12.19 5.33
N ILE A 196 -1.45 13.35 4.67
CA ILE A 196 -2.33 13.75 3.56
C ILE A 196 -1.69 13.48 2.22
N ALA A 197 -2.47 12.94 1.26
CA ALA A 197 -2.05 12.79 -0.11
C ALA A 197 -1.77 14.15 -0.77
N ARG A 198 -0.69 14.25 -1.55
CA ARG A 198 -0.32 15.44 -2.32
C ARG A 198 0.55 15.06 -3.53
N PRO A 199 0.72 15.96 -4.51
CA PRO A 199 1.58 15.72 -5.67
C PRO A 199 3.00 15.31 -5.29
N ASN A 200 3.58 14.37 -6.04
CA ASN A 200 4.93 13.82 -5.85
C ASN A 200 5.14 13.07 -4.51
N LYS A 201 4.08 12.70 -3.81
CA LYS A 201 4.12 11.83 -2.64
C LYS A 201 3.82 10.39 -3.04
N GLU A 202 4.65 9.44 -2.61
CA GLU A 202 4.43 8.02 -2.89
C GLU A 202 3.15 7.53 -2.20
N MET A 203 2.34 6.77 -2.94
CA MET A 203 1.12 6.13 -2.40
C MET A 203 1.48 5.03 -1.41
N GLY A 204 0.69 4.91 -0.37
CA GLY A 204 0.84 3.91 0.68
C GLY A 204 0.93 4.56 2.06
N GLY A 205 1.17 3.73 3.07
CA GLY A 205 1.34 4.17 4.45
C GLY A 205 2.26 3.23 5.20
N TYR A 206 2.99 3.76 6.16
CA TYR A 206 3.81 3.00 7.10
C TYR A 206 3.96 3.79 8.40
N GLU A 207 4.33 3.08 9.42
CA GLU A 207 4.86 3.62 10.66
C GLU A 207 6.29 3.10 10.81
N THR A 208 7.18 3.93 11.35
CA THR A 208 8.56 3.54 11.62
C THR A 208 9.04 4.13 12.93
N GLU A 209 9.82 3.34 13.66
CA GLU A 209 10.48 3.78 14.88
C GLU A 209 11.79 4.53 14.55
N ILE A 210 12.06 5.58 15.32
CA ILE A 210 13.33 6.33 15.32
C ILE A 210 13.97 6.16 16.70
N PRO A 211 14.73 5.08 16.94
CA PRO A 211 15.17 4.66 18.27
C PRO A 211 16.01 5.71 19.01
N GLU A 212 16.85 6.46 18.29
CA GLU A 212 17.74 7.49 18.84
C GLU A 212 16.95 8.63 19.49
N TYR A 213 15.74 8.90 18.99
CA TYR A 213 14.84 9.93 19.51
C TYR A 213 13.71 9.37 20.36
N LYS A 214 13.63 8.04 20.54
CA LYS A 214 12.53 7.33 21.22
C LYS A 214 11.15 7.77 20.71
N SER A 215 11.06 7.99 19.42
CA SER A 215 9.86 8.46 18.74
C SER A 215 9.51 7.58 17.56
N GLN A 216 8.34 7.79 17.02
CA GLN A 216 7.81 7.12 15.84
C GLN A 216 7.44 8.15 14.79
N PHE A 217 7.41 7.75 13.53
CA PHE A 217 6.94 8.59 12.44
C PHE A 217 5.87 7.85 11.64
N ILE A 218 4.74 8.52 11.38
CA ILE A 218 3.63 7.98 10.59
C ILE A 218 3.60 8.66 9.23
N PHE A 219 3.71 7.86 8.18
CA PHE A 219 3.50 8.28 6.81
C PHE A 219 2.21 7.66 6.26
N SER A 220 1.34 8.47 5.69
CA SER A 220 0.07 8.02 5.10
C SER A 220 -0.30 8.88 3.89
N ASN A 221 -1.32 8.48 3.15
CA ASN A 221 -1.84 9.18 1.98
C ASN A 221 -3.36 9.28 2.05
N PHE A 222 -3.88 9.86 3.12
CA PHE A 222 -5.31 10.10 3.25
C PHE A 222 -5.81 10.94 2.07
N ASN A 223 -6.80 10.41 1.36
CA ASN A 223 -7.37 10.99 0.14
C ASN A 223 -8.88 11.25 0.26
N GLY A 224 -9.44 11.09 1.48
CA GLY A 224 -10.87 11.27 1.78
C GLY A 224 -11.70 9.99 1.63
N THR A 225 -11.08 8.82 1.44
CA THR A 225 -11.74 7.50 1.52
C THR A 225 -11.46 6.82 2.87
N SER A 226 -12.24 5.79 3.19
CA SER A 226 -12.06 4.99 4.41
C SER A 226 -11.05 3.87 4.23
#